data_9f0dabee14e0c0389e58edd201788e9e
#
_entry.id   9f0dabee14e0c0389e58edd201788e9e
#
_cell.length_a   1.000
_cell.length_b   1.000
_cell.length_c   1.000
_cell.angle_alpha   90.00
_cell.angle_beta   90.00
_cell.angle_gamma   90.00
#
_symmetry.space_group_name_H-M   'P 1'
#
loop_
_entity.id
_entity.type
_entity.pdbx_description
1 polymer ?
#
loop_
_entity_poly.entity_id
_entity_poly.type
_entity_poly.pdbx_seq_one_letter_code
_entity_poly.pdbx_strand_id
1 'polypeptide(L)'
;IKSIDHYMVTEFGLYLKTEKGCSFNTTNKFLQNLKRITYRCLRHGWILKDPFAGISLTMKEVDRPYLTEDELKSIMEYTSSFDRIIRVRDFFVFSCFTGLAYADVKKLRRCEIERNEAGTWIKTKRQKTGGRANVPLLGVPMQIINKYVELDLLEADDLVLPILSNQKMNAYLKELADFCGITKNLSYHIARHTFATTLTMMNGVPIESVSKMLGHKNITSTQHYARIVDKKVGEDMERLSTKLGTRLAMSF
;
A
#
# COMPACT_ATOMS: atom_id res chain seq x y z
N ILE A 1 -8.92 -26.84 26.12
CA ILE A 1 -8.11 -25.68 26.59
C ILE A 1 -7.12 -26.13 27.66
N LYS A 2 -7.51 -26.95 28.65
CA LYS A 2 -6.61 -27.44 29.70
C LYS A 2 -5.42 -28.28 29.17
N SER A 3 -5.50 -28.82 27.97
CA SER A 3 -4.45 -29.61 27.31
C SER A 3 -3.49 -28.76 26.45
N ILE A 4 -3.67 -27.45 26.41
CA ILE A 4 -2.75 -26.56 25.67
C ILE A 4 -1.54 -26.29 26.56
N ASP A 5 -0.43 -26.91 26.22
CA ASP A 5 0.86 -26.74 26.87
C ASP A 5 1.92 -26.17 25.90
N HIS A 6 3.13 -26.02 26.38
CA HIS A 6 4.26 -25.53 25.60
C HIS A 6 4.58 -26.45 24.42
N TYR A 7 4.48 -27.76 24.60
CA TYR A 7 4.75 -28.76 23.58
C TYR A 7 3.74 -28.61 22.43
N MET A 8 2.44 -28.56 22.75
CA MET A 8 1.39 -28.39 21.74
C MET A 8 1.55 -27.11 20.94
N VAL A 9 1.96 -25.98 21.54
CA VAL A 9 2.21 -24.71 20.83
C VAL A 9 3.38 -24.87 19.85
N THR A 10 4.44 -25.55 20.25
CA THR A 10 5.63 -25.80 19.42
C THR A 10 5.29 -26.71 18.24
N GLU A 11 4.60 -27.82 18.49
CA GLU A 11 4.14 -28.76 17.45
C GLU A 11 3.16 -28.09 16.48
N PHE A 12 2.27 -27.24 16.97
CA PHE A 12 1.38 -26.48 16.09
C PHE A 12 2.15 -25.52 15.21
N GLY A 13 3.18 -24.87 15.72
CA GLY A 13 4.07 -24.01 14.93
C GLY A 13 4.83 -24.81 13.86
N LEU A 14 5.29 -26.00 14.17
CA LEU A 14 5.96 -26.91 13.23
C LEU A 14 4.96 -27.38 12.15
N TYR A 15 3.80 -27.88 12.54
CA TYR A 15 2.73 -28.30 11.63
C TYR A 15 2.35 -27.21 10.61
N LEU A 16 2.23 -25.97 11.08
CA LEU A 16 1.93 -24.84 10.17
C LEU A 16 3.02 -24.64 9.12
N LYS A 17 4.29 -24.87 9.46
CA LYS A 17 5.41 -24.71 8.53
C LYS A 17 5.54 -25.90 7.57
N THR A 18 5.49 -27.12 8.09
CA THR A 18 5.78 -28.35 7.31
C THR A 18 4.57 -28.82 6.53
N GLU A 19 3.42 -28.99 7.19
CA GLU A 19 2.22 -29.56 6.56
C GLU A 19 1.39 -28.51 5.82
N LYS A 20 1.34 -27.28 6.34
CA LYS A 20 0.54 -26.19 5.73
C LYS A 20 1.36 -25.23 4.85
N GLY A 21 2.68 -25.41 4.77
CA GLY A 21 3.55 -24.57 3.96
C GLY A 21 3.50 -23.08 4.33
N CYS A 22 3.12 -22.75 5.57
CA CYS A 22 2.99 -21.36 5.99
C CYS A 22 4.37 -20.68 6.07
N SER A 23 4.46 -19.46 5.53
CA SER A 23 5.64 -18.63 5.73
C SER A 23 5.87 -18.31 7.20
N PHE A 24 7.10 -17.91 7.55
CA PHE A 24 7.47 -17.55 8.93
C PHE A 24 6.49 -16.54 9.56
N ASN A 25 6.17 -15.47 8.84
CA ASN A 25 5.27 -14.43 9.34
C ASN A 25 3.82 -14.93 9.47
N THR A 26 3.37 -15.80 8.56
CA THR A 26 2.04 -16.40 8.62
C THR A 26 1.94 -17.31 9.84
N THR A 27 2.93 -18.16 10.08
CA THR A 27 3.02 -19.03 11.26
C THR A 27 2.96 -18.21 12.53
N ASN A 28 3.82 -17.18 12.65
CA ASN A 28 3.85 -16.34 13.84
C ASN A 28 2.54 -15.57 14.06
N LYS A 29 1.84 -15.19 13.00
CA LYS A 29 0.53 -14.56 13.11
C LYS A 29 -0.54 -15.52 13.67
N PHE A 30 -0.55 -16.77 13.24
CA PHE A 30 -1.44 -17.79 13.82
C PHE A 30 -1.11 -18.03 15.29
N LEU A 31 0.18 -18.19 15.62
CA LEU A 31 0.63 -18.35 17.00
C LEU A 31 0.31 -17.14 17.89
N GLN A 32 0.44 -15.91 17.37
CA GLN A 32 0.01 -14.69 18.09
C GLN A 32 -1.50 -14.68 18.38
N ASN A 33 -2.32 -15.17 17.44
CA ASN A 33 -3.77 -15.27 17.67
C ASN A 33 -4.07 -16.32 18.75
N LEU A 34 -3.40 -17.48 18.71
CA LEU A 34 -3.51 -18.51 19.75
C LEU A 34 -3.05 -17.96 21.12
N LYS A 35 -1.92 -17.22 21.14
CA LYS A 35 -1.41 -16.57 22.37
C LYS A 35 -2.44 -15.62 22.98
N ARG A 36 -3.18 -14.87 22.18
CA ARG A 36 -4.25 -13.98 22.69
C ARG A 36 -5.36 -14.77 23.39
N ILE A 37 -5.71 -15.94 22.85
CA ILE A 37 -6.74 -16.81 23.43
C ILE A 37 -6.23 -17.42 24.73
N THR A 38 -5.04 -18.03 24.72
CA THR A 38 -4.46 -18.65 25.92
C THR A 38 -4.19 -17.63 27.03
N TYR A 39 -3.79 -16.41 26.69
CA TYR A 39 -3.63 -15.33 27.67
C TYR A 39 -4.95 -14.98 28.37
N ARG A 40 -6.08 -14.97 27.65
CA ARG A 40 -7.40 -14.82 28.29
C ARG A 40 -7.73 -15.99 29.21
N CYS A 41 -7.44 -17.21 28.75
CA CYS A 41 -7.66 -18.40 29.60
C CYS A 41 -6.82 -18.38 30.88
N LEU A 42 -5.58 -17.93 30.80
CA LEU A 42 -4.70 -17.75 31.97
C LEU A 42 -5.28 -16.72 32.94
N ARG A 43 -5.74 -15.57 32.45
CA ARG A 43 -6.37 -14.51 33.27
C ARG A 43 -7.65 -14.95 33.96
N HIS A 44 -8.39 -15.92 33.40
CA HIS A 44 -9.60 -16.48 33.99
C HIS A 44 -9.29 -17.72 34.86
N GLY A 45 -8.02 -18.07 35.03
CA GLY A 45 -7.61 -19.26 35.82
C GLY A 45 -7.99 -20.60 35.17
N TRP A 46 -8.35 -20.62 33.89
CA TRP A 46 -8.71 -21.84 33.16
C TRP A 46 -7.49 -22.71 32.83
N ILE A 47 -6.33 -22.05 32.68
CA ILE A 47 -5.01 -22.67 32.60
C ILE A 47 -4.11 -22.01 33.66
N LEU A 48 -3.18 -22.80 34.24
CA LEU A 48 -2.35 -22.36 35.36
C LEU A 48 -0.96 -21.86 34.91
N LYS A 49 -0.50 -22.30 33.75
CA LYS A 49 0.83 -21.93 33.19
C LYS A 49 0.66 -21.32 31.82
N ASP A 50 1.51 -20.35 31.50
CA ASP A 50 1.55 -19.77 30.17
C ASP A 50 2.21 -20.73 29.17
N PRO A 51 1.48 -21.29 28.21
CA PRO A 51 2.04 -22.20 27.21
C PRO A 51 3.00 -21.49 26.22
N PHE A 52 3.02 -20.16 26.17
CA PHE A 52 3.95 -19.37 25.38
C PHE A 52 5.16 -18.84 26.13
N ALA A 53 5.38 -19.29 27.38
CA ALA A 53 6.55 -18.88 28.15
C ALA A 53 7.85 -19.17 27.37
N GLY A 54 8.72 -18.15 27.21
CA GLY A 54 9.96 -18.27 26.46
C GLY A 54 9.83 -18.23 24.93
N ILE A 55 8.61 -18.24 24.36
CA ILE A 55 8.39 -18.18 22.91
C ILE A 55 8.33 -16.71 22.46
N SER A 56 9.32 -16.28 21.66
CA SER A 56 9.31 -14.98 20.98
C SER A 56 8.63 -15.08 19.62
N LEU A 57 7.61 -14.28 19.39
CA LEU A 57 6.82 -14.22 18.15
C LEU A 57 7.10 -12.92 17.41
N THR A 58 8.33 -12.74 16.95
CA THR A 58 8.74 -11.58 16.15
C THR A 58 8.33 -11.75 14.69
N MET A 59 8.06 -10.65 14.00
CA MET A 59 7.77 -10.65 12.57
C MET A 59 9.04 -10.27 11.80
N LYS A 60 9.36 -11.03 10.75
CA LYS A 60 10.43 -10.64 9.83
C LYS A 60 9.93 -9.51 8.93
N GLU A 61 10.78 -8.55 8.66
CA GLU A 61 10.51 -7.55 7.63
C GLU A 61 10.35 -8.23 6.27
N VAL A 62 9.41 -7.71 5.49
CA VAL A 62 9.15 -8.17 4.12
C VAL A 62 9.30 -6.98 3.20
N ASP A 63 10.21 -7.09 2.25
CA ASP A 63 10.32 -6.12 1.18
C ASP A 63 9.03 -6.08 0.39
N ARG A 64 8.51 -4.87 0.20
CA ARG A 64 7.29 -4.66 -0.55
C ARG A 64 7.65 -4.10 -1.91
N PRO A 65 7.40 -4.87 -3.00
CA PRO A 65 7.72 -4.40 -4.33
C PRO A 65 6.93 -3.13 -4.67
N TYR A 66 7.57 -2.27 -5.43
CA TYR A 66 7.00 -1.08 -6.04
C TYR A 66 7.52 -0.98 -7.48
N LEU A 67 6.85 -0.22 -8.33
CA LEU A 67 7.30 0.01 -9.70
C LEU A 67 8.33 1.15 -9.73
N THR A 68 9.36 0.98 -10.55
CA THR A 68 10.25 2.08 -10.94
C THR A 68 9.52 3.05 -11.86
N GLU A 69 10.08 4.22 -12.13
CA GLU A 69 9.53 5.16 -13.10
C GLU A 69 9.41 4.55 -14.50
N ASP A 70 10.42 3.81 -14.95
CA ASP A 70 10.43 3.15 -16.26
C ASP A 70 9.36 2.05 -16.35
N GLU A 71 9.21 1.23 -15.31
CA GLU A 71 8.16 0.20 -15.26
C GLU A 71 6.76 0.84 -15.26
N LEU A 72 6.57 1.91 -14.50
CA LEU A 72 5.29 2.64 -14.48
C LEU A 72 5.01 3.27 -15.85
N LYS A 73 6.02 3.87 -16.48
CA LYS A 73 5.93 4.43 -17.81
C LYS A 73 5.56 3.37 -18.84
N SER A 74 6.21 2.20 -18.83
CA SER A 74 5.88 1.07 -19.71
C SER A 74 4.42 0.66 -19.58
N ILE A 75 3.89 0.62 -18.34
CA ILE A 75 2.47 0.34 -18.10
C ILE A 75 1.57 1.44 -18.68
N MET A 76 1.92 2.70 -18.47
CA MET A 76 1.11 3.84 -18.93
C MET A 76 1.06 3.92 -20.47
N GLU A 77 2.15 3.64 -21.14
CA GLU A 77 2.28 3.67 -22.59
C GLU A 77 1.74 2.41 -23.28
N TYR A 78 1.48 1.32 -22.52
CA TYR A 78 0.96 0.10 -23.09
C TYR A 78 -0.40 0.30 -23.74
N THR A 79 -0.54 -0.14 -24.98
CA THR A 79 -1.79 -0.11 -25.75
C THR A 79 -2.21 -1.52 -26.15
N SER A 80 -3.49 -1.77 -26.19
CA SER A 80 -4.05 -3.08 -26.54
C SER A 80 -5.43 -2.92 -27.16
N SER A 81 -5.80 -3.86 -28.03
CA SER A 81 -7.17 -4.03 -28.52
C SER A 81 -8.11 -4.65 -27.49
N PHE A 82 -7.58 -5.14 -26.34
CA PHE A 82 -8.39 -5.75 -25.30
C PHE A 82 -8.80 -4.71 -24.26
N ASP A 83 -10.02 -4.21 -24.34
CA ASP A 83 -10.58 -3.21 -23.42
C ASP A 83 -10.41 -3.59 -21.95
N ARG A 84 -10.52 -4.89 -21.62
CA ARG A 84 -10.35 -5.37 -20.24
C ARG A 84 -8.97 -5.02 -19.67
N ILE A 85 -7.91 -5.13 -20.48
CA ILE A 85 -6.53 -4.83 -20.06
C ILE A 85 -6.33 -3.33 -19.94
N ILE A 86 -6.84 -2.55 -20.89
CA ILE A 86 -6.79 -1.09 -20.86
C ILE A 86 -7.49 -0.53 -19.62
N ARG A 87 -8.69 -1.05 -19.28
CA ARG A 87 -9.41 -0.63 -18.06
C ARG A 87 -8.62 -0.96 -16.78
N VAL A 88 -8.03 -2.16 -16.71
CA VAL A 88 -7.21 -2.58 -15.56
C VAL A 88 -5.95 -1.71 -15.45
N ARG A 89 -5.27 -1.43 -16.57
CA ARG A 89 -4.15 -0.48 -16.64
C ARG A 89 -4.55 0.87 -16.06
N ASP A 90 -5.62 1.46 -16.56
CA ASP A 90 -6.05 2.80 -16.17
C ASP A 90 -6.39 2.88 -14.68
N PHE A 91 -7.14 1.91 -14.15
CA PHE A 91 -7.50 1.90 -12.72
C PHE A 91 -6.30 1.62 -11.81
N PHE A 92 -5.35 0.82 -12.28
CA PHE A 92 -4.10 0.60 -11.58
C PHE A 92 -3.24 1.86 -11.56
N VAL A 93 -3.07 2.53 -12.71
CA VAL A 93 -2.37 3.81 -12.84
C VAL A 93 -3.05 4.88 -11.99
N PHE A 94 -4.38 4.97 -11.99
CA PHE A 94 -5.12 5.85 -11.09
C PHE A 94 -4.70 5.65 -9.63
N SER A 95 -4.59 4.39 -9.19
CA SER A 95 -4.14 4.08 -7.82
C SER A 95 -2.66 4.37 -7.61
N CYS A 96 -1.81 4.25 -8.64
CA CYS A 96 -0.41 4.68 -8.55
C CYS A 96 -0.30 6.19 -8.29
N PHE A 97 -1.18 7.00 -8.86
CA PHE A 97 -1.15 8.47 -8.71
C PHE A 97 -1.96 9.01 -7.53
N THR A 98 -2.79 8.20 -6.90
CA THR A 98 -3.63 8.63 -5.75
C THR A 98 -3.28 7.93 -4.45
N GLY A 99 -2.58 6.80 -4.51
CA GLY A 99 -2.28 5.96 -3.35
C GLY A 99 -3.50 5.28 -2.74
N LEU A 100 -4.68 5.38 -3.34
CA LEU A 100 -5.90 4.73 -2.86
C LEU A 100 -5.78 3.21 -2.98
N ALA A 101 -6.26 2.50 -1.96
CA ALA A 101 -6.36 1.04 -2.03
C ALA A 101 -7.54 0.62 -2.89
N TYR A 102 -7.51 -0.61 -3.44
CA TYR A 102 -8.60 -1.16 -4.26
C TYR A 102 -9.99 -0.92 -3.67
N ALA A 103 -10.17 -1.22 -2.38
CA ALA A 103 -11.47 -1.07 -1.71
C ALA A 103 -11.94 0.39 -1.65
N ASP A 104 -11.01 1.34 -1.56
CA ASP A 104 -11.30 2.77 -1.49
C ASP A 104 -11.64 3.31 -2.89
N VAL A 105 -10.94 2.87 -3.94
CA VAL A 105 -11.27 3.23 -5.33
C VAL A 105 -12.62 2.65 -5.74
N LYS A 106 -12.90 1.39 -5.37
CA LYS A 106 -14.16 0.72 -5.72
C LYS A 106 -15.40 1.42 -5.18
N LYS A 107 -15.28 2.08 -4.03
CA LYS A 107 -16.40 2.79 -3.40
C LYS A 107 -16.37 4.30 -3.62
N LEU A 108 -15.36 4.84 -4.33
CA LEU A 108 -15.18 6.27 -4.52
C LEU A 108 -16.43 6.87 -5.19
N ARG A 109 -17.05 7.82 -4.50
CA ARG A 109 -18.27 8.49 -4.94
C ARG A 109 -17.98 9.91 -5.43
N ARG A 110 -18.91 10.44 -6.22
CA ARG A 110 -18.81 11.82 -6.71
C ARG A 110 -18.70 12.85 -5.60
N CYS A 111 -19.45 12.68 -4.49
CA CYS A 111 -19.40 13.59 -3.33
C CYS A 111 -18.04 13.60 -2.59
N GLU A 112 -17.18 12.62 -2.84
CA GLU A 112 -15.82 12.56 -2.28
C GLU A 112 -14.79 13.31 -3.14
N ILE A 113 -15.20 13.88 -4.29
CA ILE A 113 -14.37 14.71 -5.17
C ILE A 113 -14.81 16.17 -5.02
N GLU A 114 -13.94 16.96 -4.41
CA GLU A 114 -14.17 18.38 -4.15
C GLU A 114 -13.26 19.24 -5.04
N ARG A 115 -13.83 20.31 -5.62
CA ARG A 115 -13.07 21.37 -6.32
C ARG A 115 -13.00 22.60 -5.43
N ASN A 116 -11.81 23.17 -5.28
CA ASN A 116 -11.57 24.43 -4.59
C ASN A 116 -10.49 25.26 -5.32
N GLU A 117 -10.12 26.41 -4.79
CA GLU A 117 -9.08 27.29 -5.36
C GLU A 117 -7.70 26.59 -5.50
N ALA A 118 -7.39 25.61 -4.64
CA ALA A 118 -6.15 24.84 -4.67
C ALA A 118 -6.21 23.66 -5.64
N GLY A 119 -7.32 23.45 -6.37
CA GLY A 119 -7.52 22.38 -7.35
C GLY A 119 -8.56 21.37 -6.95
N THR A 120 -8.52 20.20 -7.59
CA THR A 120 -9.46 19.10 -7.35
C THR A 120 -8.85 18.10 -6.39
N TRP A 121 -9.62 17.64 -5.41
CA TRP A 121 -9.19 16.76 -4.33
C TRP A 121 -10.11 15.59 -4.14
N ILE A 122 -9.55 14.43 -3.81
CA ILE A 122 -10.31 13.32 -3.20
C ILE A 122 -10.25 13.47 -1.69
N LYS A 123 -11.43 13.54 -1.04
CA LYS A 123 -11.57 13.53 0.42
C LYS A 123 -12.41 12.33 0.85
N THR A 124 -11.75 11.25 1.18
CA THR A 124 -12.41 9.98 1.51
C THR A 124 -11.97 9.41 2.84
N LYS A 125 -12.73 8.43 3.35
CA LYS A 125 -12.36 7.64 4.53
C LYS A 125 -11.98 6.22 4.09
N ARG A 126 -10.82 5.75 4.53
CA ARG A 126 -10.35 4.41 4.25
C ARG A 126 -11.29 3.35 4.82
N GLN A 127 -11.72 2.41 4.00
CA GLN A 127 -12.63 1.33 4.41
C GLN A 127 -12.02 0.44 5.50
N LYS A 128 -10.72 0.12 5.40
CA LYS A 128 -10.05 -0.80 6.33
C LYS A 128 -9.78 -0.20 7.72
N THR A 129 -9.50 1.12 7.80
CA THR A 129 -8.96 1.72 9.03
C THR A 129 -9.76 2.93 9.52
N GLY A 130 -10.71 3.43 8.73
CA GLY A 130 -11.46 4.66 9.01
C GLY A 130 -10.61 5.94 8.98
N GLY A 131 -9.33 5.86 8.58
CA GLY A 131 -8.46 7.02 8.45
C GLY A 131 -8.91 7.92 7.29
N ARG A 132 -8.83 9.24 7.46
CA ARG A 132 -9.10 10.20 6.37
C ARG A 132 -7.93 10.19 5.39
N ALA A 133 -8.24 10.14 4.10
CA ALA A 133 -7.29 10.28 3.01
C ALA A 133 -7.70 11.51 2.18
N ASN A 134 -6.82 12.51 2.14
CA ASN A 134 -7.00 13.72 1.35
C ASN A 134 -5.90 13.73 0.29
N VAL A 135 -6.27 13.55 -0.96
CA VAL A 135 -5.34 13.38 -2.07
C VAL A 135 -5.63 14.41 -3.15
N PRO A 136 -4.67 15.27 -3.52
CA PRO A 136 -4.84 16.15 -4.67
C PRO A 136 -4.88 15.32 -5.94
N LEU A 137 -5.84 15.58 -6.82
CA LEU A 137 -5.94 14.95 -8.12
C LEU A 137 -5.04 15.68 -9.12
N LEU A 138 -3.95 15.02 -9.49
CA LEU A 138 -3.05 15.48 -10.54
C LEU A 138 -3.65 15.25 -11.93
N GLY A 139 -2.95 15.67 -12.99
CA GLY A 139 -3.44 15.58 -14.37
C GLY A 139 -3.81 14.15 -14.81
N VAL A 140 -2.93 13.16 -14.52
CA VAL A 140 -3.15 11.76 -14.95
C VAL A 140 -4.42 11.14 -14.34
N PRO A 141 -4.65 11.15 -13.02
CA PRO A 141 -5.90 10.63 -12.46
C PRO A 141 -7.15 11.39 -12.95
N MET A 142 -7.04 12.70 -13.22
CA MET A 142 -8.16 13.45 -13.80
C MET A 142 -8.46 13.00 -15.24
N GLN A 143 -7.45 12.78 -16.07
CA GLN A 143 -7.63 12.24 -17.42
C GLN A 143 -8.30 10.87 -17.39
N ILE A 144 -7.89 10.00 -16.43
CA ILE A 144 -8.50 8.68 -16.26
C ILE A 144 -9.97 8.81 -15.88
N ILE A 145 -10.32 9.67 -14.92
CA ILE A 145 -11.71 9.90 -14.54
C ILE A 145 -12.52 10.34 -15.77
N ASN A 146 -12.07 11.38 -16.45
CA ASN A 146 -12.77 11.98 -17.61
C ASN A 146 -12.92 11.00 -18.79
N LYS A 147 -12.07 9.98 -18.87
CA LYS A 147 -12.20 8.90 -19.88
C LYS A 147 -13.41 8.01 -19.63
N TYR A 148 -13.81 7.83 -18.37
CA TYR A 148 -14.86 6.88 -18.00
C TYR A 148 -16.17 7.53 -17.59
N VAL A 149 -16.13 8.76 -17.07
CA VAL A 149 -17.30 9.48 -16.58
C VAL A 149 -17.13 11.00 -16.76
N GLU A 150 -18.25 11.67 -16.92
CA GLU A 150 -18.34 13.13 -16.82
C GLU A 150 -18.74 13.49 -15.39
N LEU A 151 -17.80 13.99 -14.60
CA LEU A 151 -18.01 14.26 -13.17
C LEU A 151 -19.19 15.19 -12.89
N ASP A 152 -19.43 16.14 -13.78
CA ASP A 152 -20.48 17.15 -13.60
C ASP A 152 -21.90 16.60 -13.90
N LEU A 153 -21.98 15.42 -14.52
CA LEU A 153 -23.25 14.70 -14.76
C LEU A 153 -23.56 13.65 -13.71
N LEU A 154 -22.59 13.33 -12.81
CA LEU A 154 -22.80 12.34 -11.76
C LEU A 154 -23.58 12.94 -10.57
N GLU A 155 -24.49 12.17 -10.02
CA GLU A 155 -25.10 12.48 -8.74
C GLU A 155 -24.11 12.25 -7.58
N ALA A 156 -24.40 12.81 -6.41
CA ALA A 156 -23.51 12.78 -5.25
C ALA A 156 -23.06 11.37 -4.84
N ASP A 157 -23.97 10.40 -4.96
CA ASP A 157 -23.74 9.01 -4.55
C ASP A 157 -23.25 8.08 -5.66
N ASP A 158 -23.12 8.59 -6.88
CA ASP A 158 -22.64 7.80 -8.01
C ASP A 158 -21.17 7.42 -7.86
N LEU A 159 -20.83 6.23 -8.35
CA LEU A 159 -19.46 5.74 -8.36
C LEU A 159 -18.66 6.42 -9.47
N VAL A 160 -17.47 6.89 -9.14
CA VAL A 160 -16.59 7.60 -10.08
C VAL A 160 -15.93 6.66 -11.09
N LEU A 161 -15.55 5.45 -10.65
CA LEU A 161 -14.86 4.50 -11.53
C LEU A 161 -15.52 3.12 -11.52
N PRO A 162 -15.81 2.53 -12.70
CA PRO A 162 -16.42 1.21 -12.81
C PRO A 162 -15.39 0.09 -12.65
N ILE A 163 -14.77 -0.03 -11.47
CA ILE A 163 -13.68 -0.97 -11.22
C ILE A 163 -14.15 -2.41 -11.15
N LEU A 164 -13.38 -3.33 -11.74
CA LEU A 164 -13.64 -4.78 -11.71
C LEU A 164 -13.45 -5.35 -10.29
N SER A 165 -13.86 -6.60 -10.07
CA SER A 165 -13.57 -7.30 -8.80
C SER A 165 -12.07 -7.40 -8.55
N ASN A 166 -11.64 -7.42 -7.28
CA ASN A 166 -10.22 -7.47 -6.92
C ASN A 166 -9.50 -8.70 -7.52
N GLN A 167 -10.21 -9.82 -7.59
CA GLN A 167 -9.68 -11.04 -8.19
C GLN A 167 -9.40 -10.85 -9.69
N LYS A 168 -10.36 -10.29 -10.45
CA LYS A 168 -10.18 -9.98 -11.87
C LYS A 168 -9.09 -8.93 -12.09
N MET A 169 -9.06 -7.86 -11.26
CA MET A 169 -8.00 -6.85 -11.33
C MET A 169 -6.62 -7.49 -11.19
N ASN A 170 -6.41 -8.33 -10.17
CA ASN A 170 -5.11 -8.97 -9.96
C ASN A 170 -4.76 -10.01 -11.03
N ALA A 171 -5.74 -10.71 -11.61
CA ALA A 171 -5.51 -11.64 -12.71
C ALA A 171 -5.00 -10.90 -13.96
N TYR A 172 -5.70 -9.83 -14.36
CA TYR A 172 -5.34 -9.06 -15.55
C TYR A 172 -4.09 -8.17 -15.34
N LEU A 173 -3.77 -7.79 -14.11
CA LEU A 173 -2.50 -7.12 -13.79
C LEU A 173 -1.30 -8.02 -14.05
N LYS A 174 -1.42 -9.32 -13.88
CA LYS A 174 -0.34 -10.27 -14.23
C LYS A 174 -0.14 -10.34 -15.74
N GLU A 175 -1.25 -10.45 -16.51
CA GLU A 175 -1.18 -10.38 -17.97
C GLU A 175 -0.52 -9.07 -18.44
N LEU A 176 -0.90 -7.93 -17.84
CA LEU A 176 -0.33 -6.63 -18.15
C LEU A 176 1.16 -6.56 -17.80
N ALA A 177 1.59 -7.14 -16.67
CA ALA A 177 2.99 -7.22 -16.30
C ALA A 177 3.81 -8.00 -17.30
N ASP A 178 3.29 -9.16 -17.75
CA ASP A 178 3.93 -10.00 -18.77
C ASP A 178 4.08 -9.23 -20.09
N PHE A 179 3.05 -8.53 -20.53
CA PHE A 179 3.11 -7.68 -21.74
C PHE A 179 4.10 -6.53 -21.65
N CYS A 180 4.29 -5.97 -20.46
CA CYS A 180 5.24 -4.87 -20.21
C CYS A 180 6.66 -5.37 -19.85
N GLY A 181 6.92 -6.69 -19.83
CA GLY A 181 8.21 -7.26 -19.45
C GLY A 181 8.57 -7.08 -17.97
N ILE A 182 7.57 -6.88 -17.09
CA ILE A 182 7.76 -6.65 -15.67
C ILE A 182 7.78 -7.99 -14.94
N THR A 183 8.92 -8.35 -14.35
CA THR A 183 9.11 -9.63 -13.64
C THR A 183 8.52 -9.66 -12.23
N LYS A 184 8.16 -8.50 -11.68
CA LYS A 184 7.53 -8.38 -10.36
C LYS A 184 6.12 -8.97 -10.39
N ASN A 185 5.75 -9.75 -9.36
CA ASN A 185 4.39 -10.27 -9.22
C ASN A 185 3.41 -9.11 -8.93
N LEU A 186 2.89 -8.52 -10.01
CA LEU A 186 2.03 -7.36 -9.93
C LEU A 186 0.71 -7.70 -9.24
N SER A 187 0.38 -6.92 -8.23
CA SER A 187 -0.91 -6.91 -7.57
C SER A 187 -1.41 -5.48 -7.39
N TYR A 188 -2.72 -5.30 -7.24
CA TYR A 188 -3.29 -3.96 -7.09
C TYR A 188 -2.67 -3.16 -5.92
N HIS A 189 -2.20 -3.85 -4.89
CA HIS A 189 -1.58 -3.21 -3.72
C HIS A 189 -0.23 -2.55 -4.03
N ILE A 190 0.46 -3.01 -5.07
CA ILE A 190 1.73 -2.41 -5.54
C ILE A 190 1.53 -0.96 -5.98
N ALA A 191 0.37 -0.62 -6.55
CA ALA A 191 0.06 0.77 -6.90
C ALA A 191 0.25 1.74 -5.73
N ARG A 192 -0.21 1.33 -4.55
CA ARG A 192 -0.06 2.16 -3.34
C ARG A 192 1.38 2.25 -2.85
N HIS A 193 2.18 1.20 -3.03
CA HIS A 193 3.62 1.23 -2.74
C HIS A 193 4.35 2.13 -3.74
N THR A 194 4.00 2.04 -5.03
CA THR A 194 4.53 2.90 -6.10
C THR A 194 4.19 4.37 -5.85
N PHE A 195 2.96 4.68 -5.44
CA PHE A 195 2.59 6.04 -5.02
C PHE A 195 3.51 6.55 -3.92
N ALA A 196 3.62 5.78 -2.82
CA ALA A 196 4.38 6.21 -1.65
C ALA A 196 5.88 6.36 -1.93
N THR A 197 6.45 5.49 -2.77
CA THR A 197 7.90 5.45 -3.05
C THR A 197 8.23 6.27 -4.29
N THR A 198 7.89 5.77 -5.46
CA THR A 198 8.32 6.30 -6.76
C THR A 198 7.76 7.69 -7.04
N LEU A 199 6.44 7.87 -6.85
CA LEU A 199 5.78 9.12 -7.24
C LEU A 199 5.84 10.21 -6.17
N THR A 200 6.02 9.86 -4.89
CA THR A 200 6.03 10.88 -3.84
C THR A 200 7.38 11.02 -3.16
N MET A 201 7.85 10.03 -2.42
CA MET A 201 9.07 10.18 -1.60
C MET A 201 10.33 10.35 -2.44
N MET A 202 10.47 9.66 -3.56
CA MET A 202 11.59 9.85 -4.50
C MET A 202 11.57 11.24 -5.14
N ASN A 203 10.40 11.87 -5.26
CA ASN A 203 10.23 13.23 -5.75
C ASN A 203 10.18 14.31 -4.65
N GLY A 204 10.66 14.01 -3.45
CA GLY A 204 10.84 15.01 -2.39
C GLY A 204 9.59 15.33 -1.57
N VAL A 205 8.48 14.62 -1.75
CA VAL A 205 7.30 14.82 -0.92
C VAL A 205 7.57 14.34 0.51
N PRO A 206 7.38 15.19 1.55
CA PRO A 206 7.62 14.81 2.94
C PRO A 206 6.77 13.62 3.37
N ILE A 207 7.35 12.74 4.21
CA ILE A 207 6.70 11.52 4.70
C ILE A 207 5.37 11.78 5.41
N GLU A 208 5.26 12.93 6.10
CA GLU A 208 4.04 13.36 6.80
C GLU A 208 2.91 13.62 5.80
N SER A 209 3.22 14.26 4.68
CA SER A 209 2.26 14.51 3.59
C SER A 209 1.84 13.20 2.94
N VAL A 210 2.79 12.31 2.65
CA VAL A 210 2.52 10.96 2.12
C VAL A 210 1.62 10.19 3.09
N SER A 211 1.91 10.22 4.39
CA SER A 211 1.13 9.56 5.43
C SER A 211 -0.32 10.04 5.47
N LYS A 212 -0.54 11.37 5.35
CA LYS A 212 -1.89 11.98 5.29
C LYS A 212 -2.63 11.55 4.03
N MET A 213 -1.99 11.61 2.85
CA MET A 213 -2.60 11.17 1.59
C MET A 213 -2.96 9.69 1.64
N LEU A 214 -2.09 8.87 2.21
CA LEU A 214 -2.35 7.44 2.41
C LEU A 214 -3.41 7.15 3.50
N GLY A 215 -3.83 8.11 4.29
CA GLY A 215 -4.79 7.92 5.39
C GLY A 215 -4.27 6.96 6.47
N HIS A 216 -2.97 7.01 6.77
CA HIS A 216 -2.38 6.26 7.88
C HIS A 216 -2.67 6.95 9.21
N LYS A 217 -3.12 6.19 10.20
CA LYS A 217 -3.32 6.69 11.57
C LYS A 217 -2.00 6.93 12.31
N ASN A 218 -0.96 6.18 11.93
CA ASN A 218 0.37 6.28 12.52
C ASN A 218 1.41 6.36 11.39
N ILE A 219 2.32 7.32 11.50
CA ILE A 219 3.41 7.54 10.55
C ILE A 219 4.34 6.32 10.42
N THR A 220 4.45 5.50 11.46
CA THR A 220 5.20 4.24 11.44
C THR A 220 4.78 3.33 10.28
N SER A 221 3.51 3.37 9.88
CA SER A 221 3.02 2.64 8.71
C SER A 221 3.57 3.17 7.37
N THR A 222 4.06 4.41 7.35
CA THR A 222 4.67 5.05 6.18
C THR A 222 6.20 4.92 6.21
N GLN A 223 6.80 4.77 7.40
CA GLN A 223 8.26 4.65 7.56
C GLN A 223 8.86 3.44 6.84
N HIS A 224 8.07 2.39 6.57
CA HIS A 224 8.53 1.28 5.72
C HIS A 224 8.96 1.73 4.32
N TYR A 225 8.37 2.80 3.79
CA TYR A 225 8.75 3.34 2.49
C TYR A 225 10.01 4.21 2.57
N ALA A 226 10.25 4.86 3.71
CA ALA A 226 11.42 5.74 3.90
C ALA A 226 12.74 4.97 3.83
N ARG A 227 12.77 3.71 4.29
CA ARG A 227 13.96 2.85 4.26
C ARG A 227 14.42 2.50 2.84
N ILE A 228 13.54 2.58 1.86
CA ILE A 228 13.83 2.27 0.45
C ILE A 228 14.64 3.41 -0.20
N VAL A 229 14.81 4.55 0.47
CA VAL A 229 15.29 5.80 -0.10
C VAL A 229 16.74 6.12 0.34
N ASP A 230 17.60 5.12 0.58
CA ASP A 230 19.05 5.37 0.83
C ASP A 230 19.69 6.15 -0.33
N LYS A 231 19.27 5.88 -1.57
CA LYS A 231 19.69 6.67 -2.74
C LYS A 231 19.33 8.16 -2.58
N LYS A 232 18.17 8.47 -1.98
CA LYS A 232 17.72 9.83 -1.76
C LYS A 232 18.54 10.57 -0.70
N VAL A 233 19.06 9.88 0.31
CA VAL A 233 19.95 10.51 1.31
C VAL A 233 21.16 11.12 0.62
N GLY A 234 21.78 10.41 -0.35
CA GLY A 234 22.85 10.94 -1.17
C GLY A 234 22.44 12.18 -1.97
N GLU A 235 21.31 12.10 -2.68
CA GLU A 235 20.80 13.22 -3.49
C GLU A 235 20.40 14.44 -2.63
N ASP A 236 19.78 14.22 -1.47
CA ASP A 236 19.40 15.30 -0.55
C ASP A 236 20.64 15.98 0.06
N MET A 237 21.70 15.21 0.38
CA MET A 237 22.97 15.76 0.85
C MET A 237 23.70 16.49 -0.26
N GLU A 238 23.65 16.04 -1.49
CA GLU A 238 24.22 16.73 -2.65
C GLU A 238 23.51 18.05 -2.94
N ARG A 239 22.18 18.07 -2.88
CA ARG A 239 21.36 19.31 -2.96
C ARG A 239 21.68 20.26 -1.81
N LEU A 240 21.84 19.75 -0.59
CA LEU A 240 22.22 20.55 0.57
C LEU A 240 23.61 21.13 0.37
N SER A 241 24.58 20.34 -0.06
CA SER A 241 25.95 20.78 -0.37
C SER A 241 25.96 21.92 -1.38
N THR A 242 25.20 21.79 -2.47
CA THR A 242 25.05 22.84 -3.49
C THR A 242 24.46 24.13 -2.90
N LYS A 243 23.40 24.03 -2.08
CA LYS A 243 22.79 25.19 -1.41
C LYS A 243 23.72 25.86 -0.39
N LEU A 244 24.49 25.08 0.35
CA LEU A 244 25.46 25.59 1.31
C LEU A 244 26.66 26.21 0.61
N GLY A 245 27.16 25.58 -0.44
CA GLY A 245 28.25 26.11 -1.26
C GLY A 245 27.88 27.47 -1.89
N THR A 246 26.65 27.66 -2.31
CA THR A 246 26.17 28.95 -2.82
C THR A 246 25.96 30.02 -1.73
N ARG A 247 25.60 29.60 -0.50
CA ARG A 247 25.34 30.50 0.64
C ARG A 247 26.56 30.80 1.51
N LEU A 248 27.45 29.84 1.63
CA LEU A 248 28.60 29.84 2.52
C LEU A 248 29.92 29.77 1.73
N ALA A 249 29.95 30.34 0.52
CA ALA A 249 31.18 30.46 -0.26
C ALA A 249 32.23 31.26 0.60
N MET A 250 32.87 30.60 1.51
CA MET A 250 34.08 31.08 2.15
C MET A 250 35.26 30.71 1.22
N SER A 251 35.92 31.72 0.70
CA SER A 251 37.24 31.57 0.11
C SER A 251 38.22 31.19 1.21
N PHE A 252 38.65 29.94 1.20
CA PHE A 252 39.80 29.52 1.97
C PHE A 252 41.07 29.81 1.15
#